data_4c3098cc62e8c9ead62a0cb41c1daff7
#
_entry.id   4c3098cc62e8c9ead62a0cb41c1daff7
#
_cell.length_a   1.000
_cell.length_b   1.000
_cell.length_c   1.000
_cell.angle_alpha   90.00
_cell.angle_beta   90.00
_cell.angle_gamma   90.00
#
_symmetry.space_group_name_H-M   'P 1'
#
loop_
_entity.id
_entity.type
_entity.pdbx_description
1 polymer ?
#
loop_
_entity_poly.entity_id
_entity_poly.type
_entity_poly.pdbx_seq_one_letter_code
_entity_poly.pdbx_strand_id
1 'polypeptide(L)'
;MDNQKSRRKRILLVDDEPDLCMIYQIVLQDAGYECISYTDPVKAMQEFRPNYYGLILLDIKMPILNGFELCKKIIELDKTVQIAFITASEVYYENAREKYYPELDNINYIQKPIGNQELIQIVNTIITATKDAN
;
A
#
# COMPACT_ATOMS: atom_id res chain seq x y z
N MET A 1 -11.20 24.32 1.95
CA MET A 1 -10.38 23.21 2.38
C MET A 1 -10.55 22.01 1.45
N ASP A 2 -9.46 21.43 1.01
CA ASP A 2 -9.51 20.33 0.05
C ASP A 2 -9.00 19.06 0.69
N ASN A 3 -9.90 18.25 1.23
CA ASN A 3 -9.56 16.98 1.87
C ASN A 3 -9.04 15.95 0.87
N GLN A 4 -9.53 16.00 -0.37
CA GLN A 4 -9.04 15.09 -1.42
C GLN A 4 -7.58 15.36 -1.76
N LYS A 5 -7.21 16.63 -1.83
CA LYS A 5 -5.83 17.02 -2.12
C LYS A 5 -4.88 16.58 -1.01
N SER A 6 -5.26 16.79 0.24
CA SER A 6 -4.48 16.34 1.39
C SER A 6 -4.39 14.83 1.43
N ARG A 7 -5.50 14.16 1.15
CA ARG A 7 -5.57 12.71 1.15
C ARG A 7 -4.59 12.10 0.15
N ARG A 8 -4.50 12.67 -1.06
CA ARG A 8 -3.58 12.14 -2.09
C ARG A 8 -2.13 12.24 -1.70
N LYS A 9 -1.79 13.07 -0.73
CA LYS A 9 -0.42 13.22 -0.26
C LYS A 9 -0.06 12.22 0.83
N ARG A 10 -1.03 11.46 1.34
CA ARG A 10 -0.78 10.54 2.45
C ARG A 10 -0.71 9.10 1.98
N ILE A 11 0.33 8.42 2.41
CA ILE A 11 0.57 7.02 2.09
C ILE A 11 0.70 6.25 3.39
N LEU A 12 -0.01 5.12 3.47
CA LEU A 12 0.19 4.14 4.54
C LEU A 12 1.08 3.03 3.98
N LEU A 13 2.15 2.73 4.68
CA LEU A 13 3.09 1.67 4.29
C LEU A 13 3.14 0.63 5.39
N VAL A 14 2.86 -0.62 5.06
CA VAL A 14 2.93 -1.72 6.03
C VAL A 14 3.88 -2.78 5.48
N ASP A 15 5.01 -2.96 6.15
CA ASP A 15 6.06 -3.89 5.73
C ASP A 15 6.79 -4.36 6.99
N ASP A 16 6.78 -5.66 7.25
CA ASP A 16 7.34 -6.22 8.48
C ASP A 16 8.87 -6.24 8.52
N GLU A 17 9.54 -5.87 7.44
CA GLU A 17 10.99 -5.72 7.40
C GLU A 17 11.36 -4.29 7.76
N PRO A 18 11.88 -4.02 8.98
CA PRO A 18 12.08 -2.65 9.45
C PRO A 18 12.98 -1.81 8.56
N ASP A 19 14.06 -2.42 8.03
CA ASP A 19 15.02 -1.69 7.20
C ASP A 19 14.39 -1.22 5.89
N LEU A 20 13.68 -2.10 5.21
CA LEU A 20 12.99 -1.74 3.96
C LEU A 20 11.88 -0.75 4.21
N CYS A 21 11.13 -0.94 5.29
CA CYS A 21 10.06 -0.03 5.65
C CYS A 21 10.61 1.40 5.81
N MET A 22 11.72 1.53 6.53
CA MET A 22 12.36 2.82 6.73
C MET A 22 12.84 3.44 5.42
N ILE A 23 13.47 2.64 4.57
CA ILE A 23 13.99 3.14 3.29
C ILE A 23 12.85 3.66 2.42
N TYR A 24 11.79 2.88 2.26
CA TYR A 24 10.65 3.30 1.43
C TYR A 24 9.97 4.54 2.02
N GLN A 25 9.85 4.60 3.33
CA GLN A 25 9.28 5.79 3.97
C GLN A 25 10.07 7.04 3.66
N ILE A 26 11.40 6.99 3.78
CA ILE A 26 12.27 8.13 3.51
C ILE A 26 12.15 8.54 2.04
N VAL A 27 12.19 7.57 1.13
CA VAL A 27 12.10 7.84 -0.31
C VAL A 27 10.80 8.57 -0.65
N LEU A 28 9.69 8.12 -0.08
CA LEU A 28 8.40 8.72 -0.36
C LEU A 28 8.25 10.09 0.30
N GLN A 29 8.79 10.26 1.50
CA GLN A 29 8.79 11.56 2.16
C GLN A 29 9.62 12.58 1.39
N ASP A 30 10.77 12.17 0.89
CA ASP A 30 11.60 13.04 0.06
C ASP A 30 10.92 13.45 -1.24
N ALA A 31 10.02 12.62 -1.73
CA ALA A 31 9.25 12.91 -2.94
C ALA A 31 8.03 13.80 -2.67
N GLY A 32 7.81 14.19 -1.42
CA GLY A 32 6.73 15.11 -1.08
C GLY A 32 5.50 14.47 -0.48
N TYR A 33 5.52 13.17 -0.19
CA TYR A 33 4.40 12.49 0.44
C TYR A 33 4.53 12.47 1.95
N GLU A 34 3.39 12.43 2.61
CA GLU A 34 3.36 12.13 4.04
C GLU A 34 3.20 10.62 4.17
N CYS A 35 4.26 9.94 4.55
CA CYS A 35 4.26 8.48 4.62
C CYS A 35 4.25 8.03 6.07
N ILE A 36 3.17 7.34 6.44
CA ILE A 36 3.00 6.77 7.77
C ILE A 36 3.25 5.28 7.65
N SER A 37 4.18 4.75 8.42
CA SER A 37 4.61 3.37 8.26
C SER A 37 4.42 2.54 9.52
N TYR A 38 4.16 1.25 9.31
CA TYR A 38 4.03 0.26 10.39
C TYR A 38 4.80 -0.99 9.98
N THR A 39 5.48 -1.58 10.95
CA THR A 39 6.08 -2.91 10.76
C THR A 39 5.20 -4.01 11.35
N ASP A 40 4.18 -3.64 12.11
CA ASP A 40 3.22 -4.56 12.72
C ASP A 40 1.86 -4.40 12.03
N PRO A 41 1.42 -5.40 11.25
CA PRO A 41 0.15 -5.27 10.53
C PRO A 41 -1.08 -5.18 11.44
N VAL A 42 -1.01 -5.77 12.61
CA VAL A 42 -2.12 -5.69 13.56
C VAL A 42 -2.28 -4.26 14.06
N LYS A 43 -1.15 -3.63 14.41
CA LYS A 43 -1.18 -2.23 14.85
C LYS A 43 -1.65 -1.31 13.73
N ALA A 44 -1.19 -1.57 12.51
CA ALA A 44 -1.64 -0.80 11.35
C ALA A 44 -3.15 -0.85 11.22
N MET A 45 -3.74 -2.03 11.41
CA MET A 45 -5.18 -2.19 11.32
C MET A 45 -5.90 -1.46 12.47
N GLN A 46 -5.36 -1.58 13.67
CA GLN A 46 -5.97 -0.94 14.85
C GLN A 46 -6.00 0.58 14.71
N GLU A 47 -4.99 1.16 14.08
CA GLU A 47 -4.86 2.61 13.94
C GLU A 47 -5.29 3.13 12.57
N PHE A 48 -5.83 2.28 11.73
CA PHE A 48 -6.24 2.67 10.39
C PHE A 48 -7.36 3.72 10.45
N ARG A 49 -7.24 4.73 9.58
CA ARG A 49 -8.21 5.81 9.47
C ARG A 49 -8.86 5.78 8.09
N PRO A 50 -10.16 5.48 8.01
CA PRO A 50 -10.88 5.54 6.72
C PRO A 50 -10.88 6.95 6.14
N ASN A 51 -10.84 7.04 4.83
CA ASN A 51 -10.92 8.29 4.07
C ASN A 51 -9.77 9.26 4.38
N TYR A 52 -8.63 8.71 4.81
CA TYR A 52 -7.49 9.52 5.22
C TYR A 52 -6.30 9.38 4.27
N TYR A 53 -6.08 8.18 3.73
CA TYR A 53 -4.93 7.88 2.88
C TYR A 53 -5.30 7.91 1.41
N GLY A 54 -4.37 8.36 0.56
CA GLY A 54 -4.55 8.28 -0.88
C GLY A 54 -4.09 6.94 -1.44
N LEU A 55 -3.11 6.33 -0.79
CA LEU A 55 -2.55 5.05 -1.24
C LEU A 55 -2.10 4.24 -0.04
N ILE A 56 -2.30 2.94 -0.12
CA ILE A 56 -1.82 2.02 0.90
C ILE A 56 -0.91 1.00 0.22
N LEU A 57 0.31 0.89 0.71
CA LEU A 57 1.30 -0.07 0.22
C LEU A 57 1.45 -1.17 1.24
N LEU A 58 1.15 -2.40 0.85
CA LEU A 58 1.12 -3.54 1.76
C LEU A 58 2.09 -4.62 1.32
N ASP A 59 3.01 -4.99 2.20
CA ASP A 59 3.77 -6.22 2.04
C ASP A 59 2.81 -7.40 2.18
N ILE A 60 3.09 -8.51 1.50
CA ILE A 60 2.19 -9.66 1.51
C ILE A 60 2.53 -10.64 2.62
N LYS A 61 3.79 -11.06 2.70
CA LYS A 61 4.21 -12.07 3.68
C LYS A 61 4.56 -11.43 5.00
N MET A 62 3.58 -11.37 5.88
CA MET A 62 3.77 -10.86 7.24
C MET A 62 3.18 -11.84 8.23
N PRO A 63 3.74 -11.97 9.44
CA PRO A 63 3.19 -12.86 10.44
C PRO A 63 1.85 -12.36 10.95
N ILE A 64 1.00 -13.30 11.38
CA ILE A 64 -0.29 -13.07 12.03
C ILE A 64 -1.35 -12.55 11.06
N LEU A 65 -1.06 -11.47 10.33
CA LEU A 65 -2.01 -10.86 9.40
C LEU A 65 -1.24 -10.50 8.13
N ASN A 66 -1.46 -11.27 7.06
CA ASN A 66 -0.75 -11.03 5.81
C ASN A 66 -1.39 -9.87 5.03
N GLY A 67 -0.70 -9.44 3.95
CA GLY A 67 -1.15 -8.30 3.18
C GLY A 67 -2.51 -8.48 2.54
N PHE A 68 -2.85 -9.69 2.09
CA PHE A 68 -4.16 -9.94 1.51
C PHE A 68 -5.26 -9.77 2.55
N GLU A 69 -5.06 -10.32 3.73
CA GLU A 69 -6.03 -10.21 4.82
C GLU A 69 -6.22 -8.77 5.26
N LEU A 70 -5.10 -8.04 5.36
CA LEU A 70 -5.14 -6.63 5.73
C LEU A 70 -5.88 -5.82 4.66
N CYS A 71 -5.60 -6.10 3.39
CA CYS A 71 -6.27 -5.44 2.27
C CYS A 71 -7.78 -5.61 2.34
N LYS A 72 -8.25 -6.81 2.59
CA LYS A 72 -9.68 -7.08 2.68
C LYS A 72 -10.33 -6.29 3.81
N LYS A 73 -9.67 -6.24 4.97
CA LYS A 73 -10.18 -5.48 6.11
C LYS A 73 -10.24 -3.99 5.80
N ILE A 74 -9.22 -3.46 5.13
CA ILE A 74 -9.18 -2.05 4.77
C ILE A 74 -10.28 -1.70 3.78
N ILE A 75 -10.50 -2.54 2.77
CA ILE A 75 -11.54 -2.30 1.77
C ILE A 75 -12.93 -2.25 2.41
N GLU A 76 -13.16 -3.06 3.45
CA GLU A 76 -14.43 -3.01 4.17
C GLU A 76 -14.67 -1.65 4.83
N LEU A 77 -13.60 -0.99 5.26
CA LEU A 77 -13.68 0.29 5.95
C LEU A 77 -13.60 1.50 5.02
N ASP A 78 -12.94 1.34 3.88
CA ASP A 78 -12.73 2.45 2.94
C ASP A 78 -12.72 1.88 1.53
N LYS A 79 -13.82 2.06 0.82
CA LYS A 79 -14.01 1.47 -0.50
C LYS A 79 -13.36 2.28 -1.61
N THR A 80 -12.89 3.48 -1.30
CA THR A 80 -12.33 4.38 -2.33
C THR A 80 -10.82 4.48 -2.29
N VAL A 81 -10.15 3.88 -1.30
CA VAL A 81 -8.71 4.00 -1.19
C VAL A 81 -8.01 3.13 -2.24
N GLN A 82 -6.91 3.64 -2.78
CA GLN A 82 -6.06 2.86 -3.67
C GLN A 82 -5.13 1.99 -2.84
N ILE A 83 -4.92 0.76 -3.28
CA ILE A 83 -4.04 -0.19 -2.60
C ILE A 83 -3.11 -0.79 -3.64
N ALA A 84 -1.86 -0.99 -3.27
CA ALA A 84 -0.90 -1.74 -4.06
C ALA A 84 -0.12 -2.66 -3.12
N PHE A 85 0.11 -3.89 -3.58
CA PHE A 85 0.92 -4.83 -2.81
C PHE A 85 2.39 -4.64 -3.18
N ILE A 86 3.28 -4.89 -2.21
CA ILE A 86 4.71 -4.99 -2.45
C ILE A 86 5.12 -6.40 -2.09
N THR A 87 5.77 -7.11 -3.01
CA THR A 87 6.09 -8.52 -2.78
C THR A 87 7.50 -8.85 -3.25
N ALA A 88 8.17 -9.72 -2.49
CA ALA A 88 9.47 -10.24 -2.89
C ALA A 88 9.35 -11.38 -3.91
N SER A 89 8.17 -11.96 -4.08
CA SER A 89 7.97 -13.08 -4.98
C SER A 89 6.69 -12.93 -5.78
N GLU A 90 6.84 -12.65 -7.08
CA GLU A 90 5.70 -12.56 -7.99
C GLU A 90 4.97 -13.90 -8.07
N VAL A 91 5.71 -14.99 -8.09
CA VAL A 91 5.10 -16.33 -8.18
C VAL A 91 4.23 -16.62 -6.96
N TYR A 92 4.76 -16.33 -5.77
CA TYR A 92 3.98 -16.49 -4.54
C TYR A 92 2.74 -15.61 -4.56
N TYR A 93 2.90 -14.35 -4.96
CA TYR A 93 1.79 -13.41 -5.02
C TYR A 93 0.67 -13.94 -5.93
N GLU A 94 1.04 -14.31 -7.17
CA GLU A 94 0.04 -14.72 -8.14
C GLU A 94 -0.67 -16.01 -7.74
N ASN A 95 0.08 -16.98 -7.24
CA ASN A 95 -0.50 -18.27 -6.84
C ASN A 95 -1.42 -18.11 -5.63
N ALA A 96 -1.00 -17.36 -4.62
CA ALA A 96 -1.80 -17.17 -3.41
C ALA A 96 -3.04 -16.32 -3.70
N ARG A 97 -2.88 -15.26 -4.49
CA ARG A 97 -4.01 -14.39 -4.82
C ARG A 97 -5.06 -15.18 -5.61
N GLU A 98 -4.62 -15.91 -6.64
CA GLU A 98 -5.56 -16.64 -7.48
C GLU A 98 -6.30 -17.72 -6.71
N LYS A 99 -5.60 -18.40 -5.82
CA LYS A 99 -6.19 -19.54 -5.08
C LYS A 99 -7.05 -19.11 -3.91
N TYR A 100 -6.62 -18.10 -3.16
CA TYR A 100 -7.25 -17.73 -1.90
C TYR A 100 -7.96 -16.38 -1.92
N TYR A 101 -7.59 -15.49 -2.84
CA TYR A 101 -8.12 -14.12 -2.88
C TYR A 101 -8.42 -13.68 -4.30
N PRO A 102 -9.23 -14.48 -5.05
CA PRO A 102 -9.51 -14.14 -6.45
C PRO A 102 -10.22 -12.80 -6.62
N GLU A 103 -10.92 -12.34 -5.58
CA GLU A 103 -11.61 -11.05 -5.62
C GLU A 103 -10.67 -9.87 -5.65
N LEU A 104 -9.39 -10.07 -5.37
CA LEU A 104 -8.38 -8.99 -5.37
C LEU A 104 -7.59 -8.93 -6.67
N ASP A 105 -8.16 -9.41 -7.78
CA ASP A 105 -7.44 -9.55 -9.04
C ASP A 105 -7.12 -8.23 -9.72
N ASN A 106 -7.82 -7.15 -9.37
CA ASN A 106 -7.59 -5.84 -9.97
C ASN A 106 -6.68 -4.92 -9.14
N ILE A 107 -6.06 -5.46 -8.09
CA ILE A 107 -5.16 -4.65 -7.27
C ILE A 107 -3.74 -4.81 -7.79
N ASN A 108 -3.05 -3.68 -7.97
CA ASN A 108 -1.69 -3.67 -8.49
C ASN A 108 -0.69 -4.25 -7.48
N TYR A 109 0.40 -4.77 -7.99
CA TYR A 109 1.51 -5.17 -7.13
C TYR A 109 2.83 -4.64 -7.66
N ILE A 110 3.79 -4.49 -6.74
CA ILE A 110 5.13 -4.00 -7.01
C ILE A 110 6.08 -5.07 -6.55
N GLN A 111 7.00 -5.50 -7.41
CA GLN A 111 7.95 -6.54 -7.04
C GLN A 111 9.21 -5.93 -6.44
N LYS A 112 9.63 -6.47 -5.30
CA LYS A 112 10.89 -6.14 -4.66
C LYS A 112 12.03 -6.94 -5.33
N PRO A 113 13.24 -6.41 -5.38
CA PRO A 113 13.64 -5.08 -4.95
C PRO A 113 13.24 -4.04 -5.98
N ILE A 114 12.91 -2.83 -5.51
CA ILE A 114 12.53 -1.74 -6.40
C ILE A 114 13.43 -0.53 -6.13
N GLY A 115 13.89 0.11 -7.19
CA GLY A 115 14.71 1.31 -7.08
C GLY A 115 13.90 2.51 -6.61
N ASN A 116 14.58 3.49 -6.03
CA ASN A 116 13.92 4.66 -5.45
C ASN A 116 13.10 5.44 -6.46
N GLN A 117 13.69 5.72 -7.62
CA GLN A 117 13.01 6.49 -8.66
C GLN A 117 11.82 5.72 -9.23
N GLU A 118 11.99 4.41 -9.40
CA GLU A 118 10.92 3.57 -9.91
C GLU A 118 9.74 3.53 -8.94
N LEU A 119 10.02 3.42 -7.65
CA LEU A 119 8.96 3.44 -6.64
C LEU A 119 8.18 4.74 -6.69
N ILE A 120 8.88 5.87 -6.77
CA ILE A 120 8.25 7.19 -6.85
C ILE A 120 7.37 7.28 -8.09
N GLN A 121 7.85 6.82 -9.24
CA GLN A 121 7.09 6.87 -10.48
C GLN A 121 5.82 6.02 -10.40
N ILE A 122 5.91 4.83 -9.84
CA ILE A 122 4.75 3.96 -9.70
C ILE A 122 3.72 4.59 -8.77
N VAL A 123 4.16 5.12 -7.65
CA VAL A 123 3.27 5.76 -6.67
C VAL A 123 2.58 6.97 -7.31
N ASN A 124 3.35 7.81 -8.01
CA ASN A 124 2.77 8.97 -8.70
C ASN A 124 1.71 8.54 -9.70
N THR A 125 1.97 7.47 -10.46
CA THR A 125 1.04 6.98 -11.46
C THR A 125 -0.27 6.50 -10.82
N ILE A 126 -0.17 5.75 -9.75
CA ILE A 126 -1.36 5.23 -9.08
C ILE A 126 -2.21 6.36 -8.50
N ILE A 127 -1.58 7.31 -7.85
CA ILE A 127 -2.29 8.42 -7.21
C ILE A 127 -2.93 9.33 -8.25
N THR A 128 -2.25 9.56 -9.37
CA THR A 128 -2.77 10.37 -10.45
C THR A 128 -3.96 9.69 -11.14
N ALA A 129 -3.91 8.37 -11.29
CA ALA A 129 -5.02 7.62 -11.88
C ALA A 129 -6.29 7.77 -11.05
N THR A 130 -6.17 7.83 -9.72
CA THR A 130 -7.32 8.06 -8.85
C THR A 130 -7.99 9.38 -9.17
N LYS A 131 -7.19 10.41 -9.40
CA LYS A 131 -7.70 11.73 -9.76
C LYS A 131 -8.50 11.67 -11.07
N ASP A 132 -8.00 10.91 -12.04
CA ASP A 132 -8.60 10.84 -13.36
C ASP A 132 -9.90 10.03 -13.35
N ALA A 133 -10.09 9.17 -12.37
CA ALA A 133 -11.28 8.34 -12.26
C ALA A 133 -12.52 9.14 -11.91
N ASN A 134 -12.37 10.38 -11.52
CA ASN A 134 -13.48 11.26 -11.23
C ASN A 134 -13.87 12.06 -12.47
#